data_b796b53e02dbf2c626f893895c1b3797
#
_entry.id   b796b53e02dbf2c626f893895c1b3797
#
_cell.length_a   1.000
_cell.length_b   1.000
_cell.length_c   1.000
_cell.angle_alpha   90.00
_cell.angle_beta   90.00
_cell.angle_gamma   90.00
#
_symmetry.space_group_name_H-M   'P 1'
#
loop_
_entity.id
_entity.type
_entity.pdbx_description
1 polymer ?
#
loop_
_entity_poly.entity_id
_entity_poly.type
_entity_poly.pdbx_seq_one_letter_code
_entity_poly.pdbx_strand_id
1 'polypeptide(L)'
;MINGERKNRIEKIINDNLDPTYLDVIDDSKSHQGHHQAPESGESHYNMTIISNSFSGMNRLEKERMVYKLLKEEFKLGLHALSLKLSDK
;
A
#
# COMPACT_ATOMS: atom_id res chain seq x y z
N MET A 1 -17.18 -12.37 -5.42
CA MET A 1 -15.92 -11.71 -5.19
C MET A 1 -16.00 -10.75 -4.02
N ILE A 2 -15.00 -10.72 -3.20
CA ILE A 2 -15.02 -9.92 -1.98
C ILE A 2 -14.25 -8.62 -2.20
N ASN A 3 -14.94 -7.49 -2.04
CA ASN A 3 -14.28 -6.18 -2.08
C ASN A 3 -13.33 -6.06 -0.90
N GLY A 4 -12.17 -5.44 -1.14
CA GLY A 4 -11.17 -5.25 -0.10
C GLY A 4 -10.22 -6.43 0.09
N GLU A 5 -10.30 -7.44 -0.77
CA GLU A 5 -9.42 -8.59 -0.67
C GLU A 5 -7.94 -8.20 -0.79
N ARG A 6 -7.61 -7.32 -1.76
CA ARG A 6 -6.24 -6.82 -1.89
C ARG A 6 -5.84 -5.99 -0.68
N LYS A 7 -6.73 -5.16 -0.18
CA LYS A 7 -6.48 -4.38 1.02
C LYS A 7 -6.11 -5.29 2.19
N ASN A 8 -6.86 -6.38 2.36
CA ASN A 8 -6.60 -7.33 3.44
C ASN A 8 -5.22 -7.98 3.29
N ARG A 9 -4.83 -8.35 2.06
CA ARG A 9 -3.51 -8.92 1.81
C ARG A 9 -2.41 -7.90 2.11
N ILE A 10 -2.59 -6.66 1.68
CA ILE A 10 -1.63 -5.59 1.92
C ILE A 10 -1.46 -5.37 3.42
N GLU A 11 -2.56 -5.26 4.15
CA GLU A 11 -2.52 -5.08 5.60
C GLU A 11 -1.76 -6.20 6.29
N LYS A 12 -2.03 -7.43 5.88
CA LYS A 12 -1.35 -8.59 6.45
C LYS A 12 0.16 -8.55 6.18
N ILE A 13 0.55 -8.25 4.95
CA ILE A 13 1.97 -8.17 4.59
C ILE A 13 2.68 -7.11 5.42
N ILE A 14 2.09 -5.94 5.54
CA ILE A 14 2.69 -4.84 6.29
C ILE A 14 2.76 -5.17 7.78
N ASN A 15 1.69 -5.70 8.35
CA ASN A 15 1.68 -6.07 9.77
C ASN A 15 2.72 -7.16 10.06
N ASP A 16 2.84 -8.15 9.21
CA ASP A 16 3.76 -9.28 9.42
C ASP A 16 5.23 -8.87 9.28
N ASN A 17 5.52 -7.88 8.44
CA ASN A 17 6.91 -7.52 8.12
C ASN A 17 7.41 -6.26 8.82
N LEU A 18 6.54 -5.33 9.13
CA LEU A 18 6.94 -4.03 9.66
C LEU A 18 6.45 -3.77 11.08
N ASP A 19 5.54 -4.59 11.57
CA ASP A 19 4.97 -4.45 12.92
C ASP A 19 4.64 -2.97 13.23
N PRO A 20 3.78 -2.33 12.44
CA PRO A 20 3.55 -0.90 12.56
C PRO A 20 2.82 -0.54 13.84
N THR A 21 3.14 0.64 14.39
CA THR A 21 2.38 1.22 15.49
C THR A 21 1.13 1.91 14.98
N TYR A 22 1.12 2.25 13.67
CA TYR A 22 -0.05 2.80 13.01
C TYR A 22 -0.06 2.34 11.55
N LEU A 23 -1.20 1.90 11.08
CA LEU A 23 -1.38 1.51 9.69
C LEU A 23 -2.75 1.95 9.20
N ASP A 24 -2.76 2.71 8.11
CA ASP A 24 -3.98 3.10 7.45
C ASP A 24 -3.83 2.77 5.96
N VAL A 25 -4.79 2.04 5.43
CA VAL A 25 -4.78 1.63 4.02
C VAL A 25 -6.13 2.00 3.42
N ILE A 26 -6.11 2.95 2.51
CA ILE A 26 -7.34 3.48 1.91
C ILE A 26 -7.33 3.18 0.42
N ASP A 27 -8.37 2.51 -0.06
CA ASP A 27 -8.56 2.28 -1.49
C ASP A 27 -8.99 3.59 -2.13
N ASP A 28 -8.11 4.15 -2.94
CA ASP A 28 -8.33 5.43 -3.62
C ASP A 28 -8.67 5.25 -5.10
N SER A 29 -9.03 4.03 -5.49
CA SER A 29 -9.33 3.72 -6.89
C SER A 29 -10.48 4.55 -7.44
N LYS A 30 -11.41 4.96 -6.57
CA LYS A 30 -12.57 5.76 -6.99
C LYS A 30 -12.19 7.13 -7.52
N SER A 31 -11.08 7.69 -7.06
CA SER A 31 -10.58 8.98 -7.57
C SER A 31 -10.19 8.90 -9.03
N HIS A 32 -9.98 7.69 -9.52
CA HIS A 32 -9.51 7.43 -10.87
C HIS A 32 -10.58 6.82 -11.77
N GLN A 33 -11.80 6.64 -11.25
CA GLN A 33 -12.90 6.14 -12.06
C GLN A 33 -13.21 7.12 -13.19
N GLY A 34 -13.50 6.57 -14.36
CA GLY A 34 -13.70 7.38 -15.54
C GLY A 34 -12.47 7.51 -16.41
N HIS A 35 -11.32 7.15 -15.91
CA HIS A 35 -10.10 7.06 -16.72
C HIS A 35 -10.07 5.71 -17.42
N HIS A 36 -9.61 5.69 -18.66
CA HIS A 36 -9.57 4.46 -19.45
C HIS A 36 -8.79 3.33 -18.80
N GLN A 37 -7.83 3.67 -17.98
CA GLN A 37 -6.92 2.70 -17.38
C GLN A 37 -7.33 2.27 -15.98
N ALA A 38 -8.37 2.88 -15.41
CA ALA A 38 -8.80 2.53 -14.07
C ALA A 38 -9.73 1.31 -14.13
N PRO A 39 -9.41 0.23 -13.42
CA PRO A 39 -10.29 -0.94 -13.39
C PRO A 39 -11.59 -0.62 -12.67
N GLU A 40 -12.68 -1.16 -13.18
CA GLU A 40 -14.00 -0.95 -12.56
C GLU A 40 -14.09 -1.59 -11.19
N SER A 41 -13.32 -2.63 -10.96
CA SER A 41 -13.34 -3.36 -9.69
C SER A 41 -12.75 -2.59 -8.52
N GLY A 42 -12.01 -1.49 -8.80
CA GLY A 42 -11.26 -0.81 -7.76
C GLY A 42 -9.98 -1.56 -7.42
N GLU A 43 -9.44 -1.32 -6.23
CA GLU A 43 -8.25 -1.99 -5.70
C GLU A 43 -6.99 -1.79 -6.56
N SER A 44 -6.93 -0.69 -7.33
CA SER A 44 -5.77 -0.39 -8.17
C SER A 44 -4.86 0.68 -7.59
N HIS A 45 -5.41 1.55 -6.74
CA HIS A 45 -4.69 2.69 -6.16
C HIS A 45 -4.98 2.75 -4.67
N TYR A 46 -3.91 2.84 -3.87
CA TYR A 46 -4.06 2.93 -2.42
C TYR A 46 -3.28 4.08 -1.85
N ASN A 47 -3.87 4.74 -0.85
CA ASN A 47 -3.17 5.69 -0.01
C ASN A 47 -2.86 4.98 1.31
N MET A 48 -1.60 4.95 1.69
CA MET A 48 -1.18 4.24 2.90
C MET A 48 -0.38 5.16 3.80
N THR A 49 -0.68 5.08 5.10
CA THR A 49 0.11 5.72 6.13
C THR A 49 0.64 4.62 7.03
N ILE A 50 1.96 4.54 7.17
CA ILE A 50 2.60 3.50 7.98
C ILE A 50 3.60 4.15 8.92
N ILE A 51 3.44 3.87 10.22
CA ILE A 51 4.41 4.29 11.23
C ILE A 51 5.00 3.01 11.82
N SER A 52 6.30 2.84 11.67
CA SER A 52 6.97 1.61 12.10
C SER A 52 8.42 1.90 12.50
N ASN A 53 8.84 1.33 13.61
CA ASN A 53 10.23 1.40 14.04
C ASN A 53 11.18 0.81 13.01
N SER A 54 10.69 -0.06 12.13
CA SER A 54 11.51 -0.63 11.05
C SER A 54 12.04 0.42 10.10
N PHE A 55 11.42 1.60 10.06
CA PHE A 55 11.87 2.70 9.22
C PHE A 55 12.96 3.55 9.85
N SER A 56 13.32 3.30 11.10
CA SER A 56 14.32 4.08 11.81
C SER A 56 15.66 4.07 11.06
N GLY A 57 16.24 5.26 10.87
CA GLY A 57 17.51 5.40 10.16
C GLY A 57 17.40 5.37 8.65
N MET A 58 16.20 5.22 8.11
CA MET A 58 16.00 5.18 6.66
C MET A 58 15.61 6.55 6.12
N ASN A 59 16.13 6.90 4.94
CA ASN A 59 15.65 8.07 4.23
C ASN A 59 14.35 7.73 3.49
N ARG A 60 13.72 8.73 2.88
CA ARG A 60 12.43 8.56 2.22
C ARG A 60 12.45 7.48 1.15
N LEU A 61 13.48 7.50 0.32
CA LEU A 61 13.60 6.55 -0.79
C LEU A 61 13.73 5.12 -0.27
N GLU A 62 14.52 4.94 0.78
CA GLU A 62 14.71 3.61 1.36
C GLU A 62 13.41 3.06 1.94
N LYS A 63 12.64 3.90 2.61
CA LYS A 63 11.33 3.51 3.15
C LYS A 63 10.40 3.09 2.04
N GLU A 64 10.31 3.89 0.98
CA GLU A 64 9.44 3.59 -0.15
C GLU A 64 9.84 2.30 -0.84
N ARG A 65 11.13 2.10 -1.06
CA ARG A 65 11.64 0.87 -1.68
C ARG A 65 11.30 -0.36 -0.86
N MET A 66 11.37 -0.25 0.45
CA MET A 66 11.01 -1.36 1.34
C MET A 66 9.56 -1.76 1.14
N VAL A 67 8.65 -0.78 1.12
CA VAL A 67 7.22 -1.05 0.94
C VAL A 67 6.95 -1.65 -0.44
N TYR A 68 7.52 -1.07 -1.49
CA TYR A 68 7.35 -1.59 -2.85
C TYR A 68 7.86 -3.02 -2.97
N LYS A 69 8.97 -3.33 -2.33
CA LYS A 69 9.51 -4.69 -2.33
C LYS A 69 8.56 -5.67 -1.66
N LEU A 70 8.00 -5.28 -0.52
CA LEU A 70 7.05 -6.14 0.19
C LEU A 70 5.77 -6.38 -0.60
N LEU A 71 5.34 -5.40 -1.40
CA LEU A 71 4.10 -5.48 -2.15
C LEU A 71 4.30 -5.87 -3.61
N LYS A 72 5.47 -6.36 -3.95
CA LYS A 72 5.84 -6.73 -5.32
C LYS A 72 4.81 -7.65 -5.97
N GLU A 73 4.31 -8.64 -5.23
CA GLU A 73 3.35 -9.59 -5.79
C GLU A 73 2.00 -8.95 -6.09
N GLU A 74 1.60 -7.97 -5.29
CA GLU A 74 0.35 -7.26 -5.56
C GLU A 74 0.43 -6.46 -6.84
N PHE A 75 1.60 -5.88 -7.16
CA PHE A 75 1.80 -5.20 -8.44
C PHE A 75 1.66 -6.17 -9.61
N LYS A 76 2.10 -7.39 -9.45
CA LYS A 76 1.92 -8.43 -10.48
C LYS A 76 0.46 -8.80 -10.65
N LEU A 77 -0.33 -8.68 -9.59
CA LEU A 77 -1.74 -9.06 -9.58
C LEU A 77 -2.68 -7.92 -9.97
N GLY A 78 -2.15 -6.75 -10.31
CA GLY A 78 -2.98 -5.65 -10.79
C GLY A 78 -2.96 -4.36 -9.98
N LEU A 79 -2.18 -4.31 -8.92
CA LEU A 79 -1.99 -3.04 -8.20
C LEU A 79 -1.23 -2.08 -9.11
N HIS A 80 -1.73 -0.86 -9.27
CA HIS A 80 -1.14 0.13 -10.17
C HIS A 80 -0.26 1.14 -9.47
N ALA A 81 -0.72 1.69 -8.35
CA ALA A 81 0.01 2.78 -7.71
C ALA A 81 -0.25 2.86 -6.21
N LEU A 82 0.73 3.40 -5.51
CA LEU A 82 0.65 3.65 -4.08
C LEU A 82 1.02 5.10 -3.80
N SER A 83 0.28 5.74 -2.90
CA SER A 83 0.68 7.00 -2.30
C SER A 83 1.06 6.68 -0.85
N LEU A 84 2.28 6.97 -0.48
CA LEU A 84 2.84 6.51 0.79
C LEU A 84 3.22 7.67 1.70
N LYS A 85 2.82 7.56 2.97
CA LYS A 85 3.30 8.39 4.06
C LYS A 85 3.95 7.45 5.06
N LEU A 86 5.26 7.50 5.16
CA LEU A 86 6.04 6.54 5.93
C LEU A 86 6.88 7.27 6.96
N SER A 87 6.85 6.78 8.21
CA SER A 87 7.66 7.38 9.25
C SER A 87 7.98 6.35 10.32
N ASP A 88 8.99 6.67 11.15
CA ASP A 88 9.34 5.83 12.28
C ASP A 88 8.65 6.28 13.58
N LYS A 89 7.93 7.38 13.50
CA LYS A 89 7.20 7.92 14.66
C LYS A 89 5.86 8.49 14.27
#